data_74e15f26d0b6ba8d95097cfe514870b2
#
_entry.id   74e15f26d0b6ba8d95097cfe514870b2
#
_cell.length_a   1.000
_cell.length_b   1.000
_cell.length_c   1.000
_cell.angle_alpha   90.00
_cell.angle_beta   90.00
_cell.angle_gamma   90.00
#
_symmetry.space_group_name_H-M   'P 1'
#
loop_
_entity.id
_entity.type
_entity.pdbx_description
1 polymer ?
#
loop_
_entity_poly.entity_id
_entity_poly.type
_entity_poly.pdbx_seq_one_letter_code
_entity_poly.pdbx_strand_id
1 'polypeptide(L)'
;MERSKKNILELTRMGAGEWLVADKLPLRLLLDDVRSLNNVGSLLRTSDAFMVEEVVMCGITGTPPNPEIHKTALGAEDSVRWRHADSCVEEVLSLQARGWKVCVLEQTHNSVMLQDFTPVRGERYALVCGNEVHGVDQRVVDLADVVIEIPQCGAKHSLNVSVSSGIALWTLFSALI
;
A
#
# COMPACT_ATOMS: atom_id res chain seq x y z
N MET A 1 -2.38 19.67 31.17
CA MET A 1 -3.10 19.42 29.92
C MET A 1 -3.82 18.08 30.04
N GLU A 2 -5.12 18.08 30.08
CA GLU A 2 -5.91 16.85 30.21
C GLU A 2 -5.92 16.13 28.85
N ARG A 3 -5.60 14.81 28.83
CA ARG A 3 -5.57 13.96 27.64
C ARG A 3 -6.74 12.99 27.69
N SER A 4 -7.94 13.44 27.36
CA SER A 4 -9.12 12.58 27.24
C SER A 4 -9.14 11.86 25.86
N LYS A 5 -9.65 10.62 25.85
CA LYS A 5 -9.86 9.90 24.59
C LYS A 5 -11.04 10.52 23.83
N LYS A 6 -10.85 10.75 22.52
CA LYS A 6 -11.97 11.09 21.65
C LYS A 6 -12.93 9.90 21.52
N ASN A 7 -14.21 10.14 21.62
CA ASN A 7 -15.22 9.14 21.29
C ASN A 7 -15.42 9.08 19.75
N ILE A 8 -16.11 8.06 19.27
CA ILE A 8 -16.27 7.82 17.82
C ILE A 8 -17.03 8.95 17.11
N LEU A 9 -17.91 9.68 17.81
CA LEU A 9 -18.71 10.79 17.28
C LEU A 9 -17.89 12.08 17.15
N GLU A 10 -16.78 12.20 17.88
CA GLU A 10 -15.84 13.33 17.80
C GLU A 10 -14.82 13.13 16.66
N LEU A 11 -14.75 11.93 16.09
CA LEU A 11 -13.91 11.62 14.94
C LEU A 11 -14.70 11.98 13.68
N THR A 12 -14.53 13.19 13.18
CA THR A 12 -15.10 13.61 11.88
C THR A 12 -14.48 12.77 10.78
N ARG A 13 -15.19 11.75 10.31
CA ARG A 13 -14.75 10.89 9.21
C ARG A 13 -15.72 11.04 8.04
N MET A 14 -15.18 11.04 6.84
CA MET A 14 -15.98 11.02 5.62
C MET A 14 -16.80 9.74 5.56
N GLY A 15 -18.05 9.83 5.10
CA GLY A 15 -18.81 8.66 4.70
C GLY A 15 -18.23 8.04 3.42
N ALA A 16 -18.53 6.76 3.15
CA ALA A 16 -17.99 6.07 1.98
C ALA A 16 -18.27 6.81 0.66
N GLY A 17 -19.46 7.42 0.50
CA GLY A 17 -19.79 8.22 -0.68
C GLY A 17 -18.98 9.50 -0.81
N GLU A 18 -18.71 10.19 0.31
CA GLU A 18 -17.84 11.38 0.34
C GLU A 18 -16.39 10.99 0.04
N TRP A 19 -15.94 9.86 0.60
CA TRP A 19 -14.61 9.33 0.36
C TRP A 19 -14.36 9.04 -1.12
N LEU A 20 -15.32 8.46 -1.84
CA LEU A 20 -15.21 8.13 -3.26
C LEU A 20 -15.00 9.36 -4.15
N VAL A 21 -15.57 10.51 -3.79
CA VAL A 21 -15.47 11.75 -4.58
C VAL A 21 -14.41 12.73 -4.07
N ALA A 22 -13.86 12.51 -2.89
CA ALA A 22 -12.80 13.33 -2.35
C ALA A 22 -11.51 13.22 -3.17
N ASP A 23 -10.72 14.27 -3.21
CA ASP A 23 -9.38 14.25 -3.80
C ASP A 23 -8.50 13.26 -3.04
N LYS A 24 -7.86 12.35 -3.76
CA LYS A 24 -6.94 11.38 -3.22
C LYS A 24 -5.51 11.87 -3.30
N LEU A 25 -4.67 11.32 -2.44
CA LEU A 25 -3.24 11.51 -2.62
C LEU A 25 -2.78 10.79 -3.90
N PRO A 26 -1.77 11.32 -4.58
CA PRO A 26 -1.18 10.69 -5.77
C PRO A 26 -0.34 9.47 -5.33
N LEU A 27 -0.98 8.51 -4.69
CA LEU A 27 -0.40 7.31 -4.10
C LEU A 27 -1.23 6.09 -4.49
N ARG A 28 -0.59 5.10 -5.09
CA ARG A 28 -1.19 3.79 -5.41
C ARG A 28 -0.47 2.67 -4.67
N LEU A 29 -1.20 1.60 -4.39
CA LEU A 29 -0.68 0.39 -3.77
C LEU A 29 -0.88 -0.78 -4.72
N LEU A 30 0.21 -1.49 -5.07
CA LEU A 30 0.20 -2.70 -5.88
C LEU A 30 0.51 -3.89 -4.96
N LEU A 31 -0.31 -4.93 -5.07
CA LEU A 31 -0.18 -6.18 -4.31
C LEU A 31 0.25 -7.28 -5.27
N ASP A 32 1.54 -7.60 -5.29
CA ASP A 32 2.14 -8.59 -6.19
C ASP A 32 2.04 -9.99 -5.60
N ASP A 33 1.09 -10.79 -6.08
CA ASP A 33 0.83 -12.17 -5.64
C ASP A 33 0.63 -12.32 -4.12
N VAL A 34 -0.01 -11.36 -3.45
CA VAL A 34 -0.33 -11.44 -2.02
C VAL A 34 -1.38 -12.52 -1.79
N ARG A 35 -1.02 -13.55 -0.99
CA ARG A 35 -1.84 -14.76 -0.81
C ARG A 35 -2.88 -14.63 0.29
N SER A 36 -2.54 -13.96 1.37
CA SER A 36 -3.41 -13.87 2.55
C SER A 36 -4.52 -12.84 2.32
N LEU A 37 -5.74 -13.31 2.23
CA LEU A 37 -6.94 -12.47 2.12
C LEU A 37 -7.11 -11.50 3.31
N ASN A 38 -6.67 -11.93 4.51
CA ASN A 38 -6.64 -11.07 5.69
C ASN A 38 -5.63 -9.91 5.54
N ASN A 39 -4.48 -10.15 4.89
CA ASN A 39 -3.53 -9.09 4.58
C ASN A 39 -4.12 -8.11 3.56
N VAL A 40 -4.77 -8.62 2.51
CA VAL A 40 -5.47 -7.79 1.51
C VAL A 40 -6.50 -6.87 2.18
N GLY A 41 -7.36 -7.42 3.04
CA GLY A 41 -8.34 -6.61 3.77
C GLY A 41 -7.71 -5.56 4.69
N SER A 42 -6.63 -5.92 5.40
CA SER A 42 -5.88 -4.99 6.24
C SER A 42 -5.24 -3.85 5.42
N LEU A 43 -4.76 -4.17 4.21
CA LEU A 43 -4.17 -3.19 3.30
C LEU A 43 -5.23 -2.25 2.70
N LEU A 44 -6.41 -2.75 2.35
CA LEU A 44 -7.55 -1.89 1.96
C LEU A 44 -7.91 -0.91 3.08
N ARG A 45 -8.00 -1.37 4.33
CA ARG A 45 -8.28 -0.51 5.48
C ARG A 45 -7.19 0.55 5.71
N THR A 46 -5.93 0.19 5.53
CA THR A 46 -4.80 1.13 5.64
C THR A 46 -4.84 2.15 4.49
N SER A 47 -5.19 1.70 3.29
CA SER A 47 -5.34 2.54 2.10
C SER A 47 -6.48 3.56 2.25
N ASP A 48 -7.60 3.17 2.87
CA ASP A 48 -8.67 4.07 3.25
C ASP A 48 -8.16 5.19 4.18
N ALA A 49 -7.47 4.81 5.24
CA ALA A 49 -6.95 5.75 6.24
C ALA A 49 -5.95 6.76 5.67
N PHE A 50 -5.20 6.41 4.64
CA PHE A 50 -4.16 7.24 4.03
C PHE A 50 -4.55 7.83 2.67
N MET A 51 -5.84 7.80 2.31
CA MET A 51 -6.36 8.42 1.09
C MET A 51 -5.64 7.93 -0.19
N VAL A 52 -5.25 6.65 -0.22
CA VAL A 52 -4.63 6.01 -1.38
C VAL A 52 -5.58 6.07 -2.58
N GLU A 53 -5.09 6.50 -3.76
CA GLU A 53 -5.91 6.70 -4.95
C GLU A 53 -6.54 5.39 -5.44
N GLU A 54 -5.75 4.31 -5.47
CA GLU A 54 -6.18 3.00 -5.97
C GLU A 54 -5.31 1.87 -5.39
N VAL A 55 -5.93 0.74 -5.11
CA VAL A 55 -5.25 -0.53 -4.80
C VAL A 55 -5.36 -1.45 -6.01
N VAL A 56 -4.23 -1.91 -6.55
CA VAL A 56 -4.18 -2.87 -7.67
C VAL A 56 -3.76 -4.23 -7.14
N MET A 57 -4.64 -5.21 -7.28
CA MET A 57 -4.43 -6.59 -6.86
C MET A 57 -3.89 -7.37 -8.06
N CYS A 58 -2.60 -7.69 -8.06
CA CYS A 58 -1.92 -8.31 -9.20
C CYS A 58 -1.83 -9.83 -9.06
N GLY A 59 -1.88 -10.52 -10.18
CA GLY A 59 -1.67 -11.97 -10.27
C GLY A 59 -2.68 -12.77 -9.44
N ILE A 60 -2.20 -13.60 -8.52
CA ILE A 60 -3.04 -14.45 -7.67
C ILE A 60 -3.65 -13.73 -6.46
N THR A 61 -3.41 -12.43 -6.30
CA THR A 61 -3.98 -11.66 -5.18
C THR A 61 -5.50 -11.69 -5.23
N GLY A 62 -6.11 -12.18 -4.16
CA GLY A 62 -7.57 -12.27 -4.08
C GLY A 62 -8.25 -10.91 -3.98
N THR A 63 -9.47 -10.83 -4.51
CA THR A 63 -10.25 -9.59 -4.61
C THR A 63 -11.56 -9.65 -3.83
N PRO A 64 -12.15 -8.51 -3.43
CA PRO A 64 -13.55 -8.46 -3.02
C PRO A 64 -14.50 -8.90 -4.17
N PRO A 65 -15.72 -9.38 -3.86
CA PRO A 65 -16.21 -9.66 -2.52
C PRO A 65 -15.66 -10.99 -1.98
N ASN A 66 -15.11 -10.96 -0.77
CA ASN A 66 -14.62 -12.16 -0.10
C ASN A 66 -14.76 -11.99 1.41
N PRO A 67 -15.38 -12.96 2.16
CA PRO A 67 -15.60 -12.85 3.59
C PRO A 67 -14.32 -12.65 4.43
N GLU A 68 -13.20 -13.26 4.04
CA GLU A 68 -11.93 -13.13 4.74
C GLU A 68 -11.28 -11.75 4.51
N ILE A 69 -11.49 -11.14 3.34
CA ILE A 69 -11.10 -9.75 3.08
C ILE A 69 -11.98 -8.82 3.92
N HIS A 70 -13.31 -8.99 3.87
CA HIS A 70 -14.27 -8.17 4.60
C HIS A 70 -13.98 -8.12 6.11
N LYS A 71 -13.58 -9.26 6.68
CA LYS A 71 -13.28 -9.43 8.11
C LYS A 71 -12.20 -8.47 8.63
N THR A 72 -11.25 -8.10 7.81
CA THR A 72 -10.15 -7.20 8.18
C THR A 72 -10.25 -5.82 7.52
N ALA A 73 -10.88 -5.71 6.37
CA ALA A 73 -11.16 -4.46 5.68
C ALA A 73 -12.23 -3.62 6.40
N LEU A 74 -13.21 -4.27 7.04
CA LEU A 74 -14.28 -3.62 7.82
C LEU A 74 -15.06 -2.56 7.02
N GLY A 75 -15.33 -2.84 5.75
CA GLY A 75 -16.05 -1.94 4.84
C GLY A 75 -15.15 -1.03 4.00
N ALA A 76 -13.84 -1.03 4.20
CA ALA A 76 -12.92 -0.23 3.37
C ALA A 76 -12.89 -0.69 1.90
N GLU A 77 -13.25 -1.94 1.63
CA GLU A 77 -13.41 -2.48 0.28
C GLU A 77 -14.54 -1.81 -0.52
N ASP A 78 -15.48 -1.15 0.15
CA ASP A 78 -16.60 -0.43 -0.47
C ASP A 78 -16.25 1.05 -0.75
N SER A 79 -15.25 1.59 -0.05
CA SER A 79 -14.81 2.98 -0.21
C SER A 79 -13.57 3.09 -1.09
N VAL A 80 -12.53 2.30 -0.85
CA VAL A 80 -11.27 2.35 -1.60
C VAL A 80 -11.47 1.86 -3.03
N ARG A 81 -10.99 2.60 -4.01
CA ARG A 81 -10.91 2.10 -5.39
C ARG A 81 -9.94 0.94 -5.46
N TRP A 82 -10.38 -0.15 -6.00
CA TRP A 82 -9.53 -1.30 -6.27
C TRP A 82 -9.86 -1.93 -7.62
N ARG A 83 -8.91 -2.62 -8.18
CA ARG A 83 -9.08 -3.46 -9.37
C ARG A 83 -8.10 -4.62 -9.37
N HIS A 84 -8.37 -5.62 -10.19
CA HIS A 84 -7.43 -6.70 -10.49
C HIS A 84 -6.60 -6.36 -11.74
N ALA A 85 -5.35 -6.85 -11.77
CA ALA A 85 -4.47 -6.86 -12.93
C ALA A 85 -3.79 -8.23 -13.02
N ASP A 86 -3.70 -8.80 -14.22
CA ASP A 86 -3.12 -10.13 -14.41
C ASP A 86 -1.60 -10.15 -14.17
N SER A 87 -0.92 -9.02 -14.39
CA SER A 87 0.53 -8.90 -14.31
C SER A 87 0.96 -7.63 -13.59
N CYS A 88 1.69 -7.77 -12.49
CA CYS A 88 2.31 -6.64 -11.79
C CYS A 88 3.38 -5.96 -12.66
N VAL A 89 4.13 -6.71 -13.45
CA VAL A 89 5.13 -6.19 -14.40
C VAL A 89 4.50 -5.23 -15.41
N GLU A 90 3.40 -5.64 -16.06
CA GLU A 90 2.71 -4.80 -17.04
C GLU A 90 2.10 -3.55 -16.39
N GLU A 91 1.57 -3.69 -15.18
CA GLU A 91 1.03 -2.57 -14.43
C GLU A 91 2.11 -1.55 -14.06
N VAL A 92 3.28 -2.00 -13.61
CA VAL A 92 4.43 -1.14 -13.30
C VAL A 92 4.86 -0.37 -14.55
N LEU A 93 5.06 -1.02 -15.68
CA LEU A 93 5.43 -0.37 -16.95
C LEU A 93 4.37 0.68 -17.37
N SER A 94 3.09 0.35 -17.23
CA SER A 94 1.98 1.26 -17.53
C SER A 94 1.97 2.48 -16.61
N LEU A 95 2.27 2.30 -15.32
CA LEU A 95 2.36 3.40 -14.35
C LEU A 95 3.53 4.32 -14.65
N GLN A 96 4.71 3.77 -14.91
CA GLN A 96 5.90 4.55 -15.28
C GLN A 96 5.70 5.36 -16.55
N ALA A 97 5.07 4.78 -17.59
CA ALA A 97 4.70 5.49 -18.81
C ALA A 97 3.76 6.66 -18.57
N ARG A 98 3.01 6.66 -17.47
CA ARG A 98 2.12 7.74 -17.03
C ARG A 98 2.76 8.68 -16.01
N GLY A 99 4.07 8.57 -15.76
CA GLY A 99 4.83 9.45 -14.88
C GLY A 99 4.69 9.14 -13.38
N TRP A 100 4.35 7.89 -13.02
CA TRP A 100 4.40 7.43 -11.64
C TRP A 100 5.80 6.98 -11.28
N LYS A 101 6.26 7.27 -10.09
CA LYS A 101 7.47 6.69 -9.51
C LYS A 101 7.12 5.38 -8.80
N VAL A 102 7.71 4.30 -9.21
CA VAL A 102 7.48 2.98 -8.64
C VAL A 102 8.49 2.72 -7.52
N CYS A 103 7.97 2.57 -6.31
CA CYS A 103 8.71 2.20 -5.12
C CYS A 103 8.42 0.74 -4.78
N VAL A 104 9.40 -0.13 -4.78
CA VAL A 104 9.25 -1.52 -4.35
C VAL A 104 9.69 -1.64 -2.90
N LEU A 105 8.85 -2.24 -2.04
CA LEU A 105 9.18 -2.55 -0.65
C LEU A 105 9.77 -3.95 -0.58
N GLU A 106 11.11 -4.04 -0.55
CA GLU A 106 11.83 -5.33 -0.55
C GLU A 106 13.24 -5.17 0.04
N GLN A 107 13.85 -6.29 0.44
CA GLN A 107 15.23 -6.34 0.92
C GLN A 107 16.17 -6.69 -0.26
N THR A 108 16.99 -5.73 -0.69
CA THR A 108 17.93 -5.92 -1.80
C THR A 108 19.30 -5.32 -1.48
N HIS A 109 20.33 -5.73 -2.25
CA HIS A 109 21.69 -5.20 -2.05
C HIS A 109 21.83 -3.69 -2.24
N ASN A 110 20.95 -3.05 -3.00
CA ASN A 110 21.01 -1.63 -3.33
C ASN A 110 19.73 -0.89 -2.88
N SER A 111 19.03 -1.39 -1.87
CA SER A 111 17.86 -0.74 -1.32
C SER A 111 18.22 0.56 -0.59
N VAL A 112 17.31 1.51 -0.61
CA VAL A 112 17.35 2.71 0.22
C VAL A 112 16.63 2.40 1.53
N MET A 113 17.29 2.62 2.66
CA MET A 113 16.64 2.44 3.97
C MET A 113 15.48 3.44 4.10
N LEU A 114 14.34 2.95 4.58
CA LEU A 114 13.09 3.74 4.60
C LEU A 114 13.22 5.07 5.35
N GLN A 115 14.03 5.12 6.43
CA GLN A 115 14.28 6.36 7.16
C GLN A 115 15.12 7.40 6.38
N ASP A 116 15.84 6.95 5.34
CA ASP A 116 16.66 7.80 4.47
C ASP A 116 15.92 8.15 3.17
N PHE A 117 14.77 7.52 2.91
CA PHE A 117 13.93 7.78 1.76
C PHE A 117 13.06 9.03 2.00
N THR A 118 13.20 10.01 1.13
CA THR A 118 12.44 11.25 1.20
C THR A 118 11.56 11.40 -0.04
N PRO A 119 10.25 11.11 0.07
CA PRO A 119 9.31 11.35 -1.03
C PRO A 119 9.22 12.85 -1.36
N VAL A 120 9.08 13.18 -2.63
CA VAL A 120 8.98 14.55 -3.13
C VAL A 120 7.52 14.95 -3.27
N ARG A 121 7.11 16.03 -2.62
CA ARG A 121 5.75 16.57 -2.71
C ARG A 121 5.44 17.00 -4.16
N GLY A 122 4.27 16.60 -4.65
CA GLY A 122 3.83 16.86 -6.03
C GLY A 122 4.17 15.74 -7.00
N GLU A 123 4.97 14.76 -6.60
CA GLU A 123 5.18 13.54 -7.38
C GLU A 123 4.10 12.49 -7.10
N ARG A 124 3.99 11.52 -7.98
CA ARG A 124 3.02 10.42 -7.94
C ARG A 124 3.76 9.12 -7.64
N TYR A 125 3.37 8.41 -6.60
CA TYR A 125 4.05 7.20 -6.16
C TYR A 125 3.15 5.96 -6.26
N ALA A 126 3.73 4.87 -6.74
CA ALA A 126 3.14 3.54 -6.68
C ALA A 126 4.02 2.65 -5.77
N LEU A 127 3.48 2.26 -4.62
CA LEU A 127 4.14 1.32 -3.72
C LEU A 127 3.80 -0.10 -4.13
N VAL A 128 4.79 -0.95 -4.34
CA VAL A 128 4.62 -2.38 -4.62
C VAL A 128 5.03 -3.19 -3.40
N CYS A 129 4.15 -4.10 -2.98
CA CYS A 129 4.37 -5.03 -1.89
C CYS A 129 4.11 -6.45 -2.39
N GLY A 130 4.95 -7.39 -2.00
CA GLY A 130 4.96 -8.73 -2.58
C GLY A 130 4.38 -9.84 -1.72
N ASN A 131 4.48 -11.02 -2.26
CA ASN A 131 4.09 -12.30 -1.68
C ASN A 131 4.78 -12.55 -0.33
N GLU A 132 4.06 -13.15 0.62
CA GLU A 132 4.54 -13.39 1.99
C GLU A 132 5.72 -14.38 2.09
N VAL A 133 5.95 -15.16 1.04
CA VAL A 133 7.00 -16.19 0.99
C VAL A 133 8.13 -15.82 0.03
N HIS A 134 7.76 -15.31 -1.14
CA HIS A 134 8.69 -15.06 -2.24
C HIS A 134 9.07 -13.59 -2.41
N GLY A 135 8.40 -12.69 -1.68
CA GLY A 135 8.58 -11.24 -1.87
C GLY A 135 7.99 -10.74 -3.17
N VAL A 136 8.50 -9.64 -3.67
CA VAL A 136 8.13 -9.05 -4.96
C VAL A 136 8.86 -9.79 -6.09
N ASP A 137 8.19 -10.02 -7.23
CA ASP A 137 8.81 -10.63 -8.43
C ASP A 137 10.07 -9.86 -8.82
N GLN A 138 11.18 -10.57 -9.08
CA GLN A 138 12.46 -9.95 -9.42
C GLN A 138 12.35 -9.02 -10.64
N ARG A 139 11.50 -9.35 -11.61
CA ARG A 139 11.25 -8.49 -12.79
C ARG A 139 10.63 -7.15 -12.40
N VAL A 140 9.80 -7.12 -11.36
CA VAL A 140 9.22 -5.89 -10.81
C VAL A 140 10.28 -5.10 -10.03
N VAL A 141 11.11 -5.79 -9.25
CA VAL A 141 12.25 -5.19 -8.55
C VAL A 141 13.20 -4.52 -9.54
N ASP A 142 13.52 -5.19 -10.64
CA ASP A 142 14.44 -4.68 -11.68
C ASP A 142 13.89 -3.45 -12.42
N LEU A 143 12.58 -3.28 -12.46
CA LEU A 143 11.90 -2.12 -13.07
C LEU A 143 11.71 -0.94 -12.10
N ALA A 144 11.92 -1.14 -10.80
CA ALA A 144 11.63 -0.13 -9.79
C ALA A 144 12.47 1.15 -9.97
N ASP A 145 11.85 2.32 -9.79
CA ASP A 145 12.59 3.59 -9.70
C ASP A 145 13.39 3.67 -8.40
N VAL A 146 12.88 3.04 -7.33
CA VAL A 146 13.57 2.88 -6.05
C VAL A 146 13.10 1.62 -5.33
N VAL A 147 14.03 0.89 -4.73
CA VAL A 147 13.71 -0.18 -3.78
C VAL A 147 13.94 0.38 -2.37
N ILE A 148 12.91 0.32 -1.54
CA ILE A 148 12.95 0.79 -0.15
C ILE A 148 12.92 -0.39 0.81
N GLU A 149 13.69 -0.30 1.87
CA GLU A 149 13.84 -1.35 2.87
C GLU A 149 13.59 -0.82 4.28
N ILE A 150 12.80 -1.57 5.06
CA ILE A 150 12.61 -1.28 6.49
C ILE A 150 13.72 -2.00 7.26
N PRO A 151 14.59 -1.29 8.01
CA PRO A 151 15.64 -1.94 8.78
C PRO A 151 15.05 -2.82 9.88
N GLN A 152 15.58 -4.03 10.00
CA GLN A 152 15.12 -5.04 10.96
C GLN A 152 16.30 -5.56 11.76
N CYS A 153 16.16 -5.63 13.09
CA CYS A 153 17.19 -6.11 14.01
C CYS A 153 16.74 -7.37 14.79
N GLY A 154 15.62 -7.96 14.40
CA GLY A 154 15.04 -9.12 15.06
C GLY A 154 15.56 -10.46 14.52
N ALA A 155 15.14 -11.56 15.14
CA ALA A 155 15.49 -12.91 14.71
C ALA A 155 14.68 -13.42 13.50
N LYS A 156 13.64 -12.72 13.09
CA LYS A 156 12.83 -13.06 11.91
C LYS A 156 13.35 -12.32 10.68
N HIS A 157 13.23 -12.95 9.51
CA HIS A 157 13.75 -12.41 8.26
C HIS A 157 12.88 -11.33 7.62
N SER A 158 11.59 -11.23 8.00
CA SER A 158 10.66 -10.27 7.43
C SER A 158 9.54 -9.88 8.40
N LEU A 159 8.95 -8.73 8.16
CA LEU A 159 7.69 -8.29 8.76
C LEU A 159 6.51 -8.90 7.98
N ASN A 160 5.35 -8.95 8.61
CA ASN A 160 4.09 -9.22 7.90
C ASN A 160 3.86 -8.14 6.84
N VAL A 161 3.42 -8.53 5.63
CA VAL A 161 3.26 -7.62 4.49
C VAL A 161 2.32 -6.45 4.78
N SER A 162 1.22 -6.66 5.51
CA SER A 162 0.30 -5.57 5.85
C SER A 162 0.89 -4.59 6.87
N VAL A 163 1.80 -5.06 7.72
CA VAL A 163 2.52 -4.21 8.68
C VAL A 163 3.59 -3.39 7.97
N SER A 164 4.46 -4.04 7.20
CA SER A 164 5.54 -3.36 6.45
C SER A 164 4.99 -2.34 5.46
N SER A 165 3.94 -2.72 4.71
CA SER A 165 3.26 -1.81 3.80
C SER A 165 2.64 -0.61 4.53
N GLY A 166 2.06 -0.82 5.70
CA GLY A 166 1.50 0.27 6.52
C GLY A 166 2.56 1.27 6.96
N ILE A 167 3.76 0.80 7.31
CA ILE A 167 4.91 1.66 7.67
C ILE A 167 5.37 2.46 6.43
N ALA A 168 5.54 1.81 5.28
CA ALA A 168 5.95 2.46 4.04
C ALA A 168 4.89 3.46 3.53
N LEU A 169 3.61 3.09 3.58
CA LEU A 169 2.50 3.98 3.23
C LEU A 169 2.44 5.21 4.13
N TRP A 170 2.70 5.07 5.44
CA TRP A 170 2.78 6.20 6.35
C TRP A 170 3.91 7.16 5.96
N THR A 171 5.08 6.65 5.57
CA THR A 171 6.20 7.47 5.11
C THR A 171 5.83 8.28 3.87
N LEU A 172 5.22 7.63 2.87
CA LEU A 172 4.73 8.31 1.66
C LEU A 172 3.62 9.32 1.99
N PHE A 173 2.60 8.90 2.74
CA PHE A 173 1.47 9.74 3.14
C PHE A 173 1.95 11.01 3.86
N SER A 174 2.81 10.86 4.88
CA SER A 174 3.26 12.00 5.70
C SER A 174 4.09 13.03 4.93
N ALA A 175 4.72 12.65 3.83
CA ALA A 175 5.46 13.56 2.97
C ALA A 175 4.57 14.25 1.91
N LEU A 176 3.44 13.62 1.55
CA LEU A 176 2.56 14.12 0.48
C LEU A 176 1.44 15.06 0.97
N ILE A 177 1.09 15.01 2.28
CA ILE A 177 0.07 15.88 2.89
C ILE A 177 0.52 17.32 3.14
#